data_01e20676d02734bee63039e7c0942735
#
_entry.id   01e20676d02734bee63039e7c0942735
#
_cell.length_a   1.000
_cell.length_b   1.000
_cell.length_c   1.000
_cell.angle_alpha   90.00
_cell.angle_beta   90.00
_cell.angle_gamma   90.00
#
_symmetry.space_group_name_H-M   'P 1'
#
loop_
_entity.id
_entity.type
_entity.pdbx_description
1 polymer ?
#
loop_
_entity_poly.entity_id
_entity_poly.type
_entity_poly.pdbx_seq_one_letter_code
_entity_poly.pdbx_strand_id
1 'polypeptide(L)'
;MIRCLLFDVDDTLMDYHQAEMQILRRIFAEKGKVPSQAELDDLWEKSWLYWNLRGLHETWREEIQRDYVRLYRIAVTDYCAYMRRKYDLKQDENALYELFGRYLGEAVTLYDDVLPVLKMLKECFVLCAASNALSDCQRPRLRAMGIRFDYIFLSEEMGTIKPAQAFFRKAAQAAGCETAECMMVGDSLSSDIAGAQKAGMKTCWINRAGRALSGEIQPDAVIQNLHQLLKIKEIREGFQNDRI
;
A
#
# COMPACT_ATOMS: atom_id res chain seq x y z
N MET A 1 2.99 -24.10 8.85
CA MET A 1 2.84 -23.05 9.91
C MET A 1 3.26 -21.72 9.33
N ILE A 2 2.54 -20.63 9.62
CA ILE A 2 2.93 -19.29 9.17
C ILE A 2 4.11 -18.78 10.00
N ARG A 3 5.13 -18.25 9.32
CA ARG A 3 6.36 -17.66 9.88
C ARG A 3 6.56 -16.21 9.44
N CYS A 4 6.02 -15.86 8.27
CA CYS A 4 6.21 -14.54 7.66
C CYS A 4 4.87 -13.90 7.33
N LEU A 5 4.71 -12.63 7.70
CA LEU A 5 3.54 -11.82 7.38
C LEU A 5 3.95 -10.69 6.45
N LEU A 6 3.38 -10.67 5.26
CA LEU A 6 3.53 -9.58 4.30
C LEU A 6 2.33 -8.64 4.44
N PHE A 7 2.58 -7.38 4.74
CA PHE A 7 1.54 -6.36 4.82
C PHE A 7 1.62 -5.44 3.62
N ASP A 8 0.53 -5.27 2.93
CA ASP A 8 0.35 -4.10 2.10
C ASP A 8 0.37 -2.82 2.97
N VAL A 9 0.57 -1.65 2.37
CA VAL A 9 0.80 -0.42 3.12
C VAL A 9 -0.38 0.54 3.03
N ASP A 10 -0.71 1.00 1.83
CA ASP A 10 -1.76 2.00 1.63
C ASP A 10 -3.14 1.34 1.74
N ASP A 11 -4.04 1.94 2.50
CA ASP A 11 -5.36 1.44 2.89
C ASP A 11 -5.36 0.11 3.70
N THR A 12 -4.17 -0.44 3.96
CA THR A 12 -3.96 -1.57 4.87
C THR A 12 -3.41 -1.11 6.23
N LEU A 13 -2.27 -0.45 6.22
CA LEU A 13 -1.59 0.09 7.41
C LEU A 13 -1.76 1.60 7.55
N MET A 14 -1.82 2.31 6.43
CA MET A 14 -1.95 3.77 6.35
C MET A 14 -3.19 4.14 5.56
N ASP A 15 -3.91 5.15 6.02
CA ASP A 15 -5.03 5.77 5.31
C ASP A 15 -4.48 6.68 4.21
N TYR A 16 -4.51 6.18 2.95
CA TYR A 16 -3.98 6.91 1.81
C TYR A 16 -4.82 8.16 1.49
N HIS A 17 -6.14 8.09 1.64
CA HIS A 17 -7.01 9.25 1.43
C HIS A 17 -6.64 10.39 2.38
N GLN A 18 -6.48 10.08 3.67
CA GLN A 18 -6.08 11.08 4.66
C GLN A 18 -4.69 11.66 4.38
N ALA A 19 -3.75 10.81 3.93
CA ALA A 19 -2.40 11.25 3.52
C ALA A 19 -2.49 12.23 2.35
N GLU A 20 -3.24 11.92 1.29
CA GLU A 20 -3.39 12.80 0.13
C GLU A 20 -4.05 14.12 0.50
N MET A 21 -5.08 14.11 1.37
CA MET A 21 -5.69 15.34 1.87
C MET A 21 -4.70 16.23 2.63
N GLN A 22 -3.79 15.65 3.41
CA GLN A 22 -2.72 16.41 4.08
C GLN A 22 -1.74 17.02 3.09
N ILE A 23 -1.33 16.26 2.07
CA ILE A 23 -0.42 16.72 1.00
C ILE A 23 -1.03 17.90 0.26
N LEU A 24 -2.28 17.79 -0.16
CA LEU A 24 -2.99 18.84 -0.89
C LEU A 24 -3.09 20.12 -0.07
N ARG A 25 -3.46 20.03 1.22
CA ARG A 25 -3.49 21.20 2.10
C ARG A 25 -2.12 21.87 2.22
N ARG A 26 -1.04 21.10 2.30
CA ARG A 26 0.34 21.65 2.34
C ARG A 26 0.72 22.35 1.04
N ILE A 27 0.41 21.76 -0.13
CA ILE A 27 0.66 22.37 -1.44
C ILE A 27 -0.08 23.72 -1.57
N PHE A 28 -1.33 23.79 -1.13
CA PHE A 28 -2.09 25.04 -1.13
C PHE A 28 -1.55 26.08 -0.13
N ALA A 29 -1.10 25.63 1.04
CA ALA A 29 -0.53 26.50 2.07
C ALA A 29 0.74 27.22 1.59
N GLU A 30 1.55 26.61 0.71
CA GLU A 30 2.70 27.28 0.07
C GLU A 30 2.30 28.51 -0.77
N LYS A 31 1.03 28.60 -1.14
CA LYS A 31 0.44 29.78 -1.80
C LYS A 31 -0.27 30.74 -0.86
N GLY A 32 -0.26 30.45 0.44
CA GLY A 32 -1.06 31.19 1.41
C GLY A 32 -2.57 30.95 1.23
N LYS A 33 -2.98 29.81 0.63
CA LYS A 33 -4.37 29.43 0.43
C LYS A 33 -4.74 28.26 1.34
N VAL A 34 -6.00 28.23 1.75
CA VAL A 34 -6.61 27.09 2.42
C VAL A 34 -7.65 26.52 1.46
N PRO A 35 -7.48 25.27 0.98
CA PRO A 35 -8.44 24.68 0.06
C PRO A 35 -9.77 24.42 0.78
N SER A 36 -10.87 24.65 0.08
CA SER A 36 -12.21 24.23 0.51
C SER A 36 -12.36 22.70 0.41
N GLN A 37 -13.35 22.13 1.11
CA GLN A 37 -13.61 20.69 1.01
C GLN A 37 -13.97 20.30 -0.44
N ALA A 38 -14.76 21.10 -1.16
CA ALA A 38 -15.10 20.81 -2.55
C ALA A 38 -13.88 20.78 -3.49
N GLU A 39 -12.86 21.61 -3.23
CA GLU A 39 -11.60 21.56 -3.99
C GLU A 39 -10.80 20.31 -3.68
N LEU A 40 -10.79 19.89 -2.43
CA LEU A 40 -10.14 18.63 -2.02
C LEU A 40 -10.83 17.40 -2.62
N ASP A 41 -12.17 17.39 -2.61
CA ASP A 41 -12.97 16.29 -3.19
C ASP A 41 -12.75 16.20 -4.70
N ASP A 42 -12.75 17.33 -5.42
CA ASP A 42 -12.40 17.36 -6.84
C ASP A 42 -11.00 16.82 -7.11
N LEU A 43 -10.03 17.22 -6.32
CA LEU A 43 -8.65 16.73 -6.48
C LEU A 43 -8.54 15.24 -6.22
N TRP A 44 -9.22 14.72 -5.22
CA TRP A 44 -9.30 13.28 -4.95
C TRP A 44 -9.90 12.51 -6.14
N GLU A 45 -11.01 12.99 -6.70
CA GLU A 45 -11.60 12.38 -7.90
C GLU A 45 -10.63 12.40 -9.09
N LYS A 46 -9.87 13.49 -9.24
CA LYS A 46 -8.90 13.64 -10.34
C LYS A 46 -7.66 12.78 -10.17
N SER A 47 -7.18 12.57 -8.94
CA SER A 47 -6.06 11.64 -8.71
C SER A 47 -6.41 10.24 -9.21
N TRP A 48 -7.62 9.72 -8.86
CA TRP A 48 -8.13 8.46 -9.37
C TRP A 48 -8.39 8.45 -10.87
N LEU A 49 -8.88 9.56 -11.43
CA LEU A 49 -9.08 9.67 -12.88
C LEU A 49 -7.76 9.49 -13.63
N TYR A 50 -6.70 10.22 -13.26
CA TYR A 50 -5.40 10.11 -13.93
C TYR A 50 -4.74 8.75 -13.72
N TRP A 51 -4.91 8.14 -12.55
CA TRP A 51 -4.51 6.77 -12.26
C TRP A 51 -5.18 5.77 -13.21
N ASN A 52 -6.50 5.86 -13.34
CA ASN A 52 -7.30 4.97 -14.19
C ASN A 52 -7.03 5.18 -15.68
N LEU A 53 -6.79 6.42 -16.13
CA LEU A 53 -6.43 6.73 -17.52
C LEU A 53 -5.11 6.07 -17.96
N ARG A 54 -4.24 5.72 -17.03
CA ARG A 54 -2.99 4.99 -17.27
C ARG A 54 -3.13 3.47 -17.04
N GLY A 55 -4.33 2.99 -16.74
CA GLY A 55 -4.61 1.57 -16.49
C GLY A 55 -4.00 1.03 -15.20
N LEU A 56 -3.55 1.89 -14.27
CA LEU A 56 -2.83 1.49 -13.06
C LEU A 56 -3.70 0.71 -12.06
N HIS A 57 -5.02 0.74 -12.21
CA HIS A 57 -5.94 -0.12 -11.48
C HIS A 57 -6.01 -1.56 -12.02
N GLU A 58 -5.50 -1.80 -13.24
CA GLU A 58 -5.50 -3.10 -13.92
C GLU A 58 -4.13 -3.80 -13.79
N THR A 59 -3.61 -3.86 -12.57
CA THR A 59 -2.26 -4.41 -12.28
C THR A 59 -2.08 -5.88 -12.69
N TRP A 60 -3.17 -6.60 -13.01
CA TRP A 60 -3.12 -7.97 -13.53
C TRP A 60 -2.69 -8.05 -15.00
N ARG A 61 -2.72 -6.94 -15.77
CA ARG A 61 -2.32 -6.88 -17.18
C ARG A 61 -0.80 -6.82 -17.30
N GLU A 62 -0.23 -7.67 -18.16
CA GLU A 62 1.23 -7.78 -18.32
C GLU A 62 1.89 -6.48 -18.78
N GLU A 63 1.24 -5.73 -19.68
CA GLU A 63 1.74 -4.44 -20.14
C GLU A 63 1.80 -3.40 -19.02
N ILE A 64 0.83 -3.41 -18.11
CA ILE A 64 0.85 -2.54 -16.92
C ILE A 64 1.97 -2.99 -15.97
N GLN A 65 2.14 -4.28 -15.74
CA GLN A 65 3.21 -4.81 -14.88
C GLN A 65 4.59 -4.41 -15.38
N ARG A 66 4.82 -4.53 -16.69
CA ARG A 66 6.10 -4.18 -17.32
C ARG A 66 6.44 -2.71 -17.22
N ASP A 67 5.46 -1.83 -17.42
CA ASP A 67 5.65 -0.38 -17.52
C ASP A 67 5.22 0.39 -16.26
N TYR A 68 4.90 -0.29 -15.16
CA TYR A 68 4.22 0.26 -13.99
C TYR A 68 4.88 1.54 -13.45
N VAL A 69 6.18 1.51 -13.18
CA VAL A 69 6.92 2.66 -12.62
C VAL A 69 6.84 3.87 -13.55
N ARG A 70 6.97 3.66 -14.86
CA ARG A 70 6.83 4.73 -15.86
C ARG A 70 5.42 5.29 -15.89
N LEU A 71 4.41 4.42 -15.92
CA LEU A 71 3.00 4.81 -15.95
C LEU A 71 2.57 5.53 -14.68
N TYR A 72 3.07 5.09 -13.52
CA TYR A 72 2.88 5.75 -12.22
C TYR A 72 3.36 7.20 -12.28
N ARG A 73 4.62 7.41 -12.69
CA ARG A 73 5.21 8.74 -12.79
C ARG A 73 4.42 9.65 -13.74
N ILE A 74 3.99 9.11 -14.89
CA ILE A 74 3.16 9.85 -15.84
C ILE A 74 1.80 10.23 -15.22
N ALA A 75 1.13 9.30 -14.54
CA ALA A 75 -0.17 9.56 -13.92
C ALA A 75 -0.09 10.70 -12.89
N VAL A 76 0.91 10.66 -12.02
CA VAL A 76 1.11 11.71 -11.01
C VAL A 76 1.51 13.04 -11.64
N THR A 77 2.36 13.04 -12.70
CA THR A 77 2.72 14.28 -13.42
C THR A 77 1.50 14.89 -14.12
N ASP A 78 0.65 14.09 -14.78
CA ASP A 78 -0.60 14.57 -15.41
C ASP A 78 -1.56 15.17 -14.37
N TYR A 79 -1.65 14.54 -13.20
CA TYR A 79 -2.42 15.05 -12.07
C TYR A 79 -1.86 16.39 -11.54
N CYS A 80 -0.54 16.50 -11.41
CA CYS A 80 0.13 17.77 -11.05
C CYS A 80 -0.12 18.87 -12.09
N ALA A 81 -0.11 18.53 -13.39
CA ALA A 81 -0.44 19.44 -14.46
C ALA A 81 -1.90 19.93 -14.40
N TYR A 82 -2.83 19.06 -14.03
CA TYR A 82 -4.22 19.43 -13.76
C TYR A 82 -4.31 20.43 -12.59
N MET A 83 -3.70 20.09 -11.44
CA MET A 83 -3.69 20.97 -10.27
C MET A 83 -3.14 22.36 -10.60
N ARG A 84 -2.00 22.39 -11.30
CA ARG A 84 -1.37 23.66 -11.73
C ARG A 84 -2.34 24.52 -12.54
N ARG A 85 -2.95 23.97 -13.57
CA ARG A 85 -3.84 24.72 -14.47
C ARG A 85 -5.11 25.19 -13.77
N LYS A 86 -5.75 24.32 -12.99
CA LYS A 86 -7.04 24.61 -12.35
C LYS A 86 -6.92 25.59 -11.21
N TYR A 87 -5.86 25.49 -10.42
CA TYR A 87 -5.69 26.29 -9.19
C TYR A 87 -4.61 27.36 -9.31
N ASP A 88 -4.12 27.62 -10.54
CA ASP A 88 -3.09 28.61 -10.85
C ASP A 88 -1.88 28.49 -9.94
N LEU A 89 -1.32 27.26 -9.83
CA LEU A 89 -0.11 27.00 -9.05
C LEU A 89 1.13 27.54 -9.78
N LYS A 90 2.06 28.17 -9.05
CA LYS A 90 3.24 28.82 -9.64
C LYS A 90 4.30 27.80 -10.09
N GLN A 91 4.39 26.68 -9.39
CA GLN A 91 5.34 25.62 -9.71
C GLN A 91 4.96 24.97 -11.05
N ASP A 92 5.95 24.55 -11.83
CA ASP A 92 5.70 23.70 -12.99
C ASP A 92 5.33 22.27 -12.55
N GLU A 93 4.93 21.44 -13.51
CA GLU A 93 4.43 20.10 -13.26
C GLU A 93 5.48 19.20 -12.58
N ASN A 94 6.76 19.36 -12.94
CA ASN A 94 7.84 18.57 -12.37
C ASN A 94 8.12 19.00 -10.92
N ALA A 95 8.15 20.30 -10.66
CA ALA A 95 8.31 20.84 -9.31
C ALA A 95 7.13 20.41 -8.39
N LEU A 96 5.90 20.36 -8.93
CA LEU A 96 4.75 19.86 -8.18
C LEU A 96 4.83 18.35 -7.95
N TYR A 97 5.32 17.59 -8.92
CA TYR A 97 5.55 16.15 -8.78
C TYR A 97 6.55 15.86 -7.64
N GLU A 98 7.69 16.55 -7.64
CA GLU A 98 8.71 16.42 -6.59
C GLU A 98 8.17 16.83 -5.20
N LEU A 99 7.38 17.92 -5.17
CA LEU A 99 6.76 18.41 -3.95
C LEU A 99 5.73 17.41 -3.41
N PHE A 100 4.89 16.86 -4.30
CA PHE A 100 3.90 15.84 -3.95
C PHE A 100 4.57 14.59 -3.39
N GLY A 101 5.60 14.07 -4.09
CA GLY A 101 6.37 12.91 -3.66
C GLY A 101 7.05 13.11 -2.30
N ARG A 102 7.67 14.29 -2.08
CA ARG A 102 8.28 14.64 -0.81
C ARG A 102 7.25 14.67 0.33
N TYR A 103 6.10 15.35 0.10
CA TYR A 103 5.05 15.42 1.13
C TYR A 103 4.39 14.06 1.37
N LEU A 104 4.25 13.23 0.32
CA LEU A 104 3.81 11.84 0.49
C LEU A 104 4.79 11.06 1.37
N GLY A 105 6.10 11.20 1.14
CA GLY A 105 7.14 10.57 1.95
C GLY A 105 7.11 10.96 3.44
N GLU A 106 6.55 12.12 3.77
CA GLU A 106 6.40 12.63 5.14
C GLU A 106 5.02 12.31 5.76
N ALA A 107 4.02 11.94 4.94
CA ALA A 107 2.66 11.68 5.39
C ALA A 107 2.50 10.27 5.98
N VAL A 108 2.45 10.18 7.30
CA VAL A 108 2.24 8.92 8.03
C VAL A 108 0.89 8.97 8.74
N THR A 109 -0.11 8.38 8.11
CA THR A 109 -1.52 8.36 8.57
C THR A 109 -1.93 6.95 8.97
N LEU A 110 -1.32 6.44 10.04
CA LEU A 110 -1.59 5.08 10.52
C LEU A 110 -3.02 4.93 11.03
N TYR A 111 -3.64 3.77 10.74
CA TYR A 111 -4.82 3.36 11.49
C TYR A 111 -4.43 3.00 12.93
N ASP A 112 -5.35 3.24 13.88
CA ASP A 112 -5.07 3.11 15.33
C ASP A 112 -4.68 1.70 15.76
N ASP A 113 -5.11 0.68 15.01
CA ASP A 113 -4.84 -0.73 15.30
C ASP A 113 -3.45 -1.20 14.83
N VAL A 114 -2.74 -0.41 14.03
CA VAL A 114 -1.50 -0.85 13.36
C VAL A 114 -0.37 -1.07 14.35
N LEU A 115 0.04 -0.02 15.08
CA LEU A 115 1.21 -0.12 15.97
C LEU A 115 1.03 -1.14 17.09
N PRO A 116 -0.12 -1.21 17.80
CA PRO A 116 -0.32 -2.22 18.83
C PRO A 116 -0.21 -3.65 18.30
N VAL A 117 -0.85 -3.93 17.15
CA VAL A 117 -0.87 -5.29 16.59
C VAL A 117 0.48 -5.68 16.00
N LEU A 118 1.12 -4.81 15.21
CA LEU A 118 2.43 -5.13 14.64
C LEU A 118 3.50 -5.35 15.70
N LYS A 119 3.48 -4.61 16.82
CA LYS A 119 4.41 -4.84 17.95
C LYS A 119 4.25 -6.24 18.54
N MET A 120 3.02 -6.72 18.69
CA MET A 120 2.77 -8.09 19.17
C MET A 120 3.22 -9.14 18.16
N LEU A 121 2.90 -8.95 16.88
CA LEU A 121 3.26 -9.89 15.83
C LEU A 121 4.77 -10.02 15.63
N LYS A 122 5.51 -8.92 15.83
CA LYS A 122 6.97 -8.90 15.64
C LYS A 122 7.73 -9.79 16.62
N GLU A 123 7.13 -10.18 17.71
CA GLU A 123 7.74 -11.10 18.68
C GLU A 123 7.82 -12.55 18.15
N CYS A 124 6.94 -12.92 17.20
CA CYS A 124 6.79 -14.31 16.76
C CYS A 124 6.88 -14.48 15.23
N PHE A 125 6.83 -13.40 14.47
CA PHE A 125 6.77 -13.47 13.00
C PHE A 125 7.80 -12.53 12.35
N VAL A 126 8.31 -12.94 11.20
CA VAL A 126 9.01 -12.04 10.27
C VAL A 126 7.98 -11.09 9.67
N LEU A 127 8.16 -9.79 9.87
CA LEU A 127 7.25 -8.76 9.33
C LEU A 127 7.83 -8.11 8.09
N CYS A 128 7.07 -8.15 7.00
CA CYS A 128 7.44 -7.57 5.72
C CYS A 128 6.42 -6.50 5.29
N ALA A 129 6.90 -5.36 4.79
CA ALA A 129 6.06 -4.43 4.03
C ALA A 129 6.15 -4.78 2.54
N ALA A 130 5.01 -4.81 1.82
CA ALA A 130 4.90 -5.22 0.43
C ALA A 130 3.99 -4.27 -0.34
N SER A 131 4.55 -3.29 -1.07
CA SER A 131 3.77 -2.21 -1.69
C SER A 131 4.09 -2.02 -3.17
N ASN A 132 3.04 -1.75 -3.96
CA ASN A 132 3.16 -1.27 -5.34
C ASN A 132 3.43 0.24 -5.33
N ALA A 133 4.67 0.65 -5.03
CA ALA A 133 5.02 2.04 -4.79
C ALA A 133 6.43 2.38 -5.30
N LEU A 134 6.69 3.69 -5.41
CA LEU A 134 8.02 4.23 -5.64
C LEU A 134 8.78 4.32 -4.31
N SER A 135 10.08 4.05 -4.35
CA SER A 135 10.93 3.95 -3.17
C SER A 135 11.23 5.30 -2.51
N ASP A 136 11.28 6.37 -3.29
CA ASP A 136 11.57 7.73 -2.84
C ASP A 136 10.50 8.29 -1.89
N CYS A 137 9.23 7.92 -2.07
CA CYS A 137 8.15 8.31 -1.16
C CYS A 137 7.80 7.21 -0.12
N GLN A 138 7.80 5.91 -0.49
CA GLN A 138 7.31 4.87 0.42
C GLN A 138 8.31 4.49 1.52
N ARG A 139 9.64 4.51 1.23
CA ARG A 139 10.64 4.21 2.26
C ARG A 139 10.68 5.22 3.41
N PRO A 140 10.61 6.55 3.17
CA PRO A 140 10.50 7.53 4.26
C PRO A 140 9.26 7.29 5.13
N ARG A 141 8.09 7.02 4.54
CA ARG A 141 6.85 6.72 5.27
C ARG A 141 7.01 5.51 6.19
N LEU A 142 7.53 4.40 5.64
CA LEU A 142 7.76 3.17 6.41
C LEU A 142 8.79 3.35 7.54
N ARG A 143 9.82 4.18 7.34
CA ARG A 143 10.79 4.50 8.41
C ARG A 143 10.15 5.32 9.53
N ALA A 144 9.22 6.20 9.19
CA ALA A 144 8.57 7.10 10.15
C ALA A 144 7.38 6.46 10.89
N MET A 145 6.97 5.22 10.55
CA MET A 145 5.84 4.51 11.19
C MET A 145 6.00 4.24 12.68
N GLY A 146 7.22 4.27 13.22
CA GLY A 146 7.47 3.88 14.63
C GLY A 146 7.58 2.38 14.89
N ILE A 147 7.58 1.56 13.82
CA ILE A 147 7.93 0.13 13.85
C ILE A 147 8.85 -0.21 12.68
N ARG A 148 9.78 -1.14 12.91
CA ARG A 148 10.71 -1.59 11.87
C ARG A 148 10.25 -2.93 11.31
N PHE A 149 10.02 -2.99 10.00
CA PHE A 149 9.87 -4.23 9.25
C PHE A 149 11.23 -4.93 9.09
N ASP A 150 11.21 -6.25 9.06
CA ASP A 150 12.41 -7.04 8.80
C ASP A 150 12.83 -6.92 7.33
N TYR A 151 11.82 -6.86 6.44
CA TYR A 151 12.02 -6.63 5.00
C TYR A 151 11.02 -5.62 4.45
N ILE A 152 11.44 -4.87 3.44
CA ILE A 152 10.59 -3.92 2.71
C ILE A 152 10.70 -4.26 1.23
N PHE A 153 9.59 -4.64 0.62
CA PHE A 153 9.45 -5.01 -0.77
C PHE A 153 8.63 -3.96 -1.51
N LEU A 154 9.30 -3.12 -2.29
CA LEU A 154 8.67 -2.09 -3.12
C LEU A 154 8.76 -2.50 -4.58
N SER A 155 7.68 -2.34 -5.34
CA SER A 155 7.60 -2.78 -6.74
C SER A 155 8.71 -2.20 -7.62
N GLU A 156 9.08 -0.94 -7.40
CA GLU A 156 10.18 -0.30 -8.13
C GLU A 156 11.51 -1.02 -7.91
N GLU A 157 11.84 -1.39 -6.68
CA GLU A 157 13.09 -2.08 -6.33
C GLU A 157 13.07 -3.56 -6.70
N MET A 158 11.88 -4.18 -6.60
CA MET A 158 11.70 -5.59 -6.94
C MET A 158 11.74 -5.86 -8.45
N GLY A 159 11.56 -4.82 -9.29
CA GLY A 159 11.41 -4.95 -10.74
C GLY A 159 10.19 -5.79 -11.14
N THR A 160 9.21 -5.92 -10.26
CA THR A 160 7.94 -6.63 -10.45
C THR A 160 6.92 -6.10 -9.47
N ILE A 161 5.63 -6.16 -9.83
CA ILE A 161 4.54 -5.63 -9.01
C ILE A 161 3.55 -6.72 -8.59
N LYS A 162 2.78 -6.48 -7.52
CA LYS A 162 1.59 -7.27 -7.22
C LYS A 162 0.53 -7.02 -8.32
N PRO A 163 -0.17 -8.02 -8.85
CA PRO A 163 -0.30 -9.41 -8.39
C PRO A 163 0.64 -10.44 -9.05
N ALA A 164 1.72 -10.03 -9.70
CA ALA A 164 2.62 -11.00 -10.33
C ALA A 164 3.17 -12.00 -9.29
N GLN A 165 3.05 -13.30 -9.57
CA GLN A 165 3.55 -14.35 -8.66
C GLN A 165 5.04 -14.17 -8.34
N ALA A 166 5.82 -13.63 -9.29
CA ALA A 166 7.24 -13.36 -9.11
C ALA A 166 7.51 -12.41 -7.94
N PHE A 167 6.64 -11.40 -7.69
CA PHE A 167 6.75 -10.51 -6.55
C PHE A 167 6.71 -11.28 -5.24
N PHE A 168 5.68 -12.10 -5.05
CA PHE A 168 5.46 -12.86 -3.80
C PHE A 168 6.53 -13.94 -3.58
N ARG A 169 6.93 -14.64 -4.64
CA ARG A 169 8.00 -15.66 -4.54
C ARG A 169 9.34 -15.04 -4.18
N LYS A 170 9.72 -13.91 -4.80
CA LYS A 170 10.93 -13.18 -4.43
C LYS A 170 10.89 -12.67 -2.99
N ALA A 171 9.73 -12.19 -2.55
CA ALA A 171 9.55 -11.71 -1.18
C ALA A 171 9.69 -12.86 -0.15
N ALA A 172 9.05 -14.00 -0.38
CA ALA A 172 9.20 -15.19 0.48
C ALA A 172 10.64 -15.68 0.53
N GLN A 173 11.29 -15.81 -0.62
CA GLN A 173 12.68 -16.23 -0.72
C GLN A 173 13.62 -15.28 0.05
N ALA A 174 13.45 -13.97 -0.10
CA ALA A 174 14.26 -12.97 0.61
C ALA A 174 14.04 -13.02 2.12
N ALA A 175 12.82 -13.34 2.56
CA ALA A 175 12.48 -13.55 3.97
C ALA A 175 12.92 -14.90 4.53
N GLY A 176 13.54 -15.78 3.73
CA GLY A 176 13.99 -17.10 4.14
C GLY A 176 12.84 -18.07 4.46
N CYS A 177 11.69 -17.90 3.76
CA CYS A 177 10.48 -18.69 3.95
C CYS A 177 10.01 -19.32 2.63
N GLU A 178 9.34 -20.48 2.74
CA GLU A 178 8.54 -21.00 1.66
C GLU A 178 7.25 -20.16 1.50
N THR A 179 6.68 -20.08 0.28
CA THR A 179 5.43 -19.33 0.09
C THR A 179 4.29 -19.83 0.98
N ALA A 180 4.22 -21.16 1.24
CA ALA A 180 3.22 -21.75 2.12
C ALA A 180 3.39 -21.37 3.61
N GLU A 181 4.55 -20.84 4.00
CA GLU A 181 4.82 -20.31 5.34
C GLU A 181 4.54 -18.81 5.46
N CYS A 182 4.08 -18.18 4.38
CA CYS A 182 3.77 -16.77 4.32
C CYS A 182 2.27 -16.50 4.29
N MET A 183 1.85 -15.39 4.90
CA MET A 183 0.50 -14.86 4.75
C MET A 183 0.57 -13.42 4.24
N MET A 184 -0.15 -13.13 3.15
CA MET A 184 -0.35 -11.76 2.67
C MET A 184 -1.58 -11.14 3.34
N VAL A 185 -1.41 -9.99 3.95
CA VAL A 185 -2.47 -9.16 4.53
C VAL A 185 -2.57 -7.89 3.71
N GLY A 186 -3.70 -7.65 3.05
CA GLY A 186 -3.87 -6.47 2.20
C GLY A 186 -5.34 -6.17 1.92
N ASP A 187 -5.62 -4.96 1.43
CA ASP A 187 -6.98 -4.47 1.16
C ASP A 187 -7.45 -4.74 -0.28
N SER A 188 -6.52 -5.04 -1.20
CA SER A 188 -6.82 -5.25 -2.62
C SER A 188 -7.02 -6.72 -2.95
N LEU A 189 -8.27 -7.09 -3.30
CA LEU A 189 -8.57 -8.46 -3.75
C LEU A 189 -7.76 -8.83 -5.01
N SER A 190 -7.58 -7.91 -5.95
CA SER A 190 -6.92 -8.18 -7.23
C SER A 190 -5.39 -8.21 -7.12
N SER A 191 -4.77 -7.28 -6.41
CA SER A 191 -3.31 -7.19 -6.34
C SER A 191 -2.70 -7.99 -5.20
N ASP A 192 -3.31 -7.96 -4.01
CA ASP A 192 -2.75 -8.67 -2.84
C ASP A 192 -3.22 -10.12 -2.80
N ILE A 193 -4.54 -10.30 -2.73
CA ILE A 193 -5.13 -11.62 -2.45
C ILE A 193 -4.94 -12.58 -3.61
N ALA A 194 -5.41 -12.20 -4.82
CA ALA A 194 -5.30 -13.07 -5.98
C ALA A 194 -3.86 -13.42 -6.36
N GLY A 195 -2.94 -12.44 -6.22
CA GLY A 195 -1.53 -12.67 -6.55
C GLY A 195 -0.84 -13.60 -5.53
N ALA A 196 -1.07 -13.38 -4.24
CA ALA A 196 -0.52 -14.20 -3.17
C ALA A 196 -1.06 -15.64 -3.23
N GLN A 197 -2.36 -15.83 -3.47
CA GLN A 197 -2.96 -17.17 -3.67
C GLN A 197 -2.32 -17.92 -4.83
N LYS A 198 -2.15 -17.27 -5.98
CA LYS A 198 -1.47 -17.87 -7.14
C LYS A 198 -0.01 -18.24 -6.85
N ALA A 199 0.63 -17.54 -5.92
CA ALA A 199 1.99 -17.86 -5.47
C ALA A 199 2.03 -18.97 -4.40
N GLY A 200 0.89 -19.39 -3.85
CA GLY A 200 0.77 -20.43 -2.83
C GLY A 200 0.87 -19.92 -1.39
N MET A 201 0.67 -18.61 -1.17
CA MET A 201 0.61 -18.02 0.17
C MET A 201 -0.80 -18.15 0.76
N LYS A 202 -0.89 -18.10 2.09
CA LYS A 202 -2.14 -17.79 2.78
C LYS A 202 -2.50 -16.32 2.60
N THR A 203 -3.79 -16.00 2.69
CA THR A 203 -4.30 -14.67 2.40
C THR A 203 -5.30 -14.19 3.45
N CYS A 204 -5.16 -12.94 3.84
CA CYS A 204 -6.07 -12.25 4.73
C CYS A 204 -6.49 -10.92 4.10
N TRP A 205 -7.75 -10.82 3.67
CA TRP A 205 -8.28 -9.57 3.14
C TRP A 205 -8.69 -8.65 4.28
N ILE A 206 -8.03 -7.48 4.39
CA ILE A 206 -8.46 -6.45 5.31
C ILE A 206 -9.46 -5.52 4.64
N ASN A 207 -10.69 -5.62 5.04
CA ASN A 207 -11.83 -4.91 4.48
C ASN A 207 -12.31 -3.81 5.43
N ARG A 208 -11.52 -2.76 5.61
CA ARG A 208 -11.81 -1.66 6.53
C ARG A 208 -13.13 -0.95 6.22
N ALA A 209 -13.49 -0.87 4.94
CA ALA A 209 -14.71 -0.21 4.49
C ALA A 209 -15.98 -1.08 4.57
N GLY A 210 -15.87 -2.36 4.95
CA GLY A 210 -17.03 -3.27 5.01
C GLY A 210 -17.67 -3.59 3.65
N ARG A 211 -16.87 -3.54 2.56
CA ARG A 211 -17.36 -3.85 1.21
C ARG A 211 -17.87 -5.28 1.12
N ALA A 212 -18.90 -5.54 0.32
CA ALA A 212 -19.34 -6.90 0.06
C ALA A 212 -18.24 -7.68 -0.68
N LEU A 213 -17.95 -8.91 -0.23
CA LEU A 213 -17.09 -9.80 -0.98
C LEU A 213 -17.85 -10.27 -2.22
N SER A 214 -17.37 -9.88 -3.38
CA SER A 214 -17.98 -10.23 -4.66
C SER A 214 -16.91 -10.76 -5.62
N GLY A 215 -17.31 -11.66 -6.53
CA GLY A 215 -16.41 -12.26 -7.51
C GLY A 215 -15.82 -13.60 -7.07
N GLU A 216 -14.85 -14.08 -7.87
CA GLU A 216 -14.27 -15.43 -7.74
C GLU A 216 -13.12 -15.51 -6.71
N ILE A 217 -12.57 -14.36 -6.29
CA ILE A 217 -11.43 -14.33 -5.37
C ILE A 217 -11.96 -14.56 -3.95
N GLN A 218 -11.56 -15.68 -3.35
CA GLN A 218 -11.95 -16.04 -1.99
C GLN A 218 -10.70 -16.03 -1.09
N PRO A 219 -10.51 -15.02 -0.21
CA PRO A 219 -9.40 -15.00 0.74
C PRO A 219 -9.55 -16.10 1.78
N ASP A 220 -8.44 -16.60 2.35
CA ASP A 220 -8.49 -17.58 3.44
C ASP A 220 -9.11 -16.98 4.71
N ALA A 221 -8.95 -15.66 4.93
CA ALA A 221 -9.58 -14.93 6.02
C ALA A 221 -10.01 -13.53 5.57
N VAL A 222 -11.04 -12.98 6.21
CA VAL A 222 -11.52 -11.60 6.04
C VAL A 222 -11.57 -10.93 7.40
N ILE A 223 -10.97 -9.74 7.49
CA ILE A 223 -10.95 -8.92 8.71
C ILE A 223 -11.33 -7.47 8.36
N GLN A 224 -11.80 -6.72 9.35
CA GLN A 224 -12.10 -5.28 9.20
C GLN A 224 -11.05 -4.38 9.89
N ASN A 225 -10.25 -4.96 10.79
CA ASN A 225 -9.15 -4.31 11.47
C ASN A 225 -8.09 -5.34 11.87
N LEU A 226 -6.87 -4.88 12.17
CA LEU A 226 -5.76 -5.77 12.49
C LEU A 226 -5.92 -6.50 13.84
N HIS A 227 -6.72 -5.99 14.79
CA HIS A 227 -6.99 -6.76 16.01
C HIS A 227 -7.66 -8.10 15.73
N GLN A 228 -8.44 -8.19 14.65
CA GLN A 228 -9.08 -9.44 14.24
C GLN A 228 -8.05 -10.45 13.66
N LEU A 229 -6.91 -9.97 13.11
CA LEU A 229 -5.82 -10.82 12.64
C LEU A 229 -5.29 -11.73 13.75
N LEU A 230 -5.18 -11.20 14.97
CA LEU A 230 -4.73 -11.97 16.16
C LEU A 230 -5.68 -13.13 16.53
N LYS A 231 -6.91 -13.16 15.99
CA LYS A 231 -7.88 -14.23 16.23
C LYS A 231 -7.83 -15.34 15.20
N ILE A 232 -7.12 -15.14 14.09
CA ILE A 232 -6.96 -16.16 13.03
C ILE A 232 -6.16 -17.33 13.60
N LYS A 233 -6.60 -18.55 13.28
CA LYS A 233 -6.02 -19.80 13.82
C LYS A 233 -4.52 -19.89 13.57
N GLU A 234 -4.08 -19.66 12.34
CA GLU A 234 -2.68 -19.73 11.92
C GLU A 234 -1.78 -18.75 12.68
N ILE A 235 -2.31 -17.57 13.00
CA ILE A 235 -1.61 -16.54 13.78
C ILE A 235 -1.53 -16.94 15.24
N ARG A 236 -2.62 -17.45 15.82
CA ARG A 236 -2.65 -17.93 17.20
C ARG A 236 -1.68 -19.10 17.43
N GLU A 237 -1.58 -20.02 16.47
CA GLU A 237 -0.64 -21.14 16.52
C GLU A 237 0.82 -20.65 16.53
N GLY A 238 1.14 -19.55 15.81
CA GLY A 238 2.46 -18.93 15.84
C GLY A 238 2.86 -18.47 17.26
N PHE A 239 1.96 -17.81 17.98
CA PHE A 239 2.22 -17.38 19.38
C PHE A 239 2.40 -18.51 20.37
N GLN A 240 1.90 -19.71 20.09
CA GLN A 240 2.00 -20.85 21.00
C GLN A 240 3.34 -21.57 20.89
N ASN A 241 3.97 -21.55 19.73
CA ASN A 241 5.19 -22.31 19.47
C ASN A 241 6.49 -21.60 19.87
N ASP A 242 6.49 -20.26 20.02
CA ASP A 242 7.63 -19.51 20.54
C ASP A 242 7.75 -19.53 22.08
N ARG A 243 6.85 -20.24 22.77
CA ARG A 243 6.89 -20.41 24.24
C ARG A 243 7.53 -21.72 24.69
N ILE A 244 8.14 -22.48 23.77
CA ILE A 244 8.90 -23.71 24.05
C ILE A 244 10.38 -23.42 23.75
#